data_045d3745dfaf0da808a95db5fa1e7c0f
#
_entry.id   045d3745dfaf0da808a95db5fa1e7c0f
#
_cell.length_a   1.000
_cell.length_b   1.000
_cell.length_c   1.000
_cell.angle_alpha   90.00
_cell.angle_beta   90.00
_cell.angle_gamma   90.00
#
_symmetry.space_group_name_H-M   'P 1'
#
loop_
_entity.id
_entity.type
_entity.pdbx_description
1 polymer ?
#
loop_
_entity_poly.entity_id
_entity_poly.type
_entity_poly.pdbx_seq_one_letter_code
_entity_poly.pdbx_strand_id
1 'polypeptide(L)'
;HSIGFYSIFETELVKSVDIYTGGFESKYGGRISSVMDITYRDGNRSKFAGKVSASPFMAKAVIEGPLGKKGKDGLASGSYMLTGKHSLLDYTSKSLYPTINDGNGLPFNFTDLYGKLTFNGEGGSKVSVFGFSNQDSVNYNVADLDWNASGGGLNFTLVPSSSPIFIRGHVNGSNYETTFLETGQEPRYSKIGGFDLGFDFTFFQKNESELNYGFNLSGFN
;
A
#
# COMPACT_ATOMS: atom_id res chain seq x y z
N HIS A 1 9.32 4.10 -4.64
CA HIS A 1 10.28 5.10 -5.12
C HIS A 1 11.69 4.52 -5.11
N SER A 2 12.27 4.27 -6.28
CA SER A 2 13.55 3.58 -6.39
C SER A 2 14.74 4.39 -5.89
N ILE A 3 14.63 5.70 -5.83
CA ILE A 3 15.70 6.57 -5.34
C ILE A 3 15.60 6.81 -3.82
N GLY A 4 14.50 6.39 -3.19
CA GLY A 4 14.35 6.44 -1.74
C GLY A 4 14.19 7.82 -1.10
N PHE A 5 14.03 8.89 -1.89
CA PHE A 5 13.79 10.23 -1.36
C PHE A 5 12.41 10.38 -0.72
N TYR A 6 11.42 9.66 -1.25
CA TYR A 6 10.05 9.69 -0.73
C TYR A 6 9.57 8.26 -0.49
N SER A 7 8.84 8.05 0.58
CA SER A 7 8.27 6.74 0.89
C SER A 7 7.04 6.47 0.02
N ILE A 8 6.94 5.25 -0.49
CA ILE A 8 5.69 4.74 -1.09
C ILE A 8 4.58 4.61 -0.03
N PHE A 9 4.98 4.48 1.24
CA PHE A 9 4.02 4.36 2.34
C PHE A 9 3.51 5.73 2.74
N GLU A 10 2.20 5.93 2.63
CA GLU A 10 1.56 7.14 3.11
C GLU A 10 1.33 7.03 4.61
N THR A 11 2.08 7.81 5.38
CA THR A 11 2.08 7.75 6.86
C THR A 11 0.71 7.99 7.49
N GLU A 12 -0.16 8.77 6.85
CA GLU A 12 -1.52 9.03 7.32
C GLU A 12 -2.45 7.81 7.20
N LEU A 13 -2.07 6.85 6.37
CA LEU A 13 -2.82 5.60 6.19
C LEU A 13 -2.33 4.48 7.11
N VAL A 14 -1.14 4.62 7.68
CA VAL A 14 -0.55 3.58 8.53
C VAL A 14 -1.34 3.49 9.83
N LYS A 15 -1.80 2.28 10.15
CA LYS A 15 -2.41 1.92 11.43
C LYS A 15 -1.37 1.40 12.42
N SER A 16 -0.52 0.46 11.95
CA SER A 16 0.57 -0.13 12.72
C SER A 16 1.74 -0.47 11.82
N VAL A 17 2.91 -0.50 12.42
CA VAL A 17 4.15 -1.02 11.82
C VAL A 17 4.77 -1.96 12.85
N ASP A 18 4.88 -3.23 12.49
CA ASP A 18 5.50 -4.26 13.29
C ASP A 18 6.83 -4.64 12.65
N ILE A 19 7.92 -4.51 13.40
CA ILE A 19 9.28 -4.76 12.92
C ILE A 19 9.88 -5.94 13.69
N TYR A 20 10.23 -6.98 12.96
CA TYR A 20 10.87 -8.18 13.49
C TYR A 20 12.30 -8.24 12.98
N THR A 21 13.27 -8.05 13.88
CA THR A 21 14.71 -8.06 13.55
C THR A 21 15.35 -9.45 13.69
N GLY A 22 14.60 -10.42 14.14
CA GLY A 22 14.98 -11.81 14.32
C GLY A 22 13.90 -12.57 15.07
N GLY A 23 13.90 -13.90 15.00
CA GLY A 23 12.94 -14.76 15.72
C GLY A 23 11.48 -14.54 15.31
N PHE A 24 11.21 -14.17 14.10
CA PHE A 24 9.85 -13.95 13.62
C PHE A 24 9.08 -15.27 13.41
N GLU A 25 7.77 -15.18 13.46
CA GLU A 25 6.86 -16.33 13.35
C GLU A 25 7.00 -17.07 12.01
N SER A 26 6.67 -18.36 12.01
CA SER A 26 6.73 -19.24 10.82
C SER A 26 5.93 -18.75 9.62
N LYS A 27 4.90 -17.93 9.83
CA LYS A 27 4.11 -17.29 8.75
C LYS A 27 4.96 -16.42 7.82
N TYR A 28 6.11 -15.92 8.28
CA TYR A 28 7.06 -15.14 7.49
C TYR A 28 8.19 -16.01 6.89
N GLY A 29 7.86 -17.18 6.39
CA GLY A 29 8.82 -18.12 5.81
C GLY A 29 9.69 -17.53 4.71
N GLY A 30 10.88 -18.09 4.52
CA GLY A 30 11.83 -17.66 3.47
C GLY A 30 12.54 -16.33 3.72
N ARG A 31 12.41 -15.74 4.92
CA ARG A 31 13.10 -14.51 5.32
C ARG A 31 14.28 -14.83 6.22
N ILE A 32 15.41 -14.13 6.02
CA ILE A 32 16.67 -14.40 6.73
C ILE A 32 17.22 -13.21 7.51
N SER A 33 16.66 -11.99 7.31
CA SER A 33 17.18 -10.79 7.98
C SER A 33 16.13 -10.16 8.90
N SER A 34 15.15 -9.50 8.33
CA SER A 34 14.10 -8.80 9.05
C SER A 34 12.79 -8.79 8.27
N VAL A 35 11.69 -8.60 8.97
CA VAL A 35 10.36 -8.40 8.41
C VAL A 35 9.79 -7.11 8.95
N MET A 36 9.21 -6.30 8.07
CA MET A 36 8.41 -5.13 8.43
C MET A 36 6.98 -5.36 7.92
N ASP A 37 6.04 -5.49 8.85
CA ASP A 37 4.62 -5.65 8.55
C ASP A 37 3.92 -4.30 8.75
N ILE A 38 3.38 -3.75 7.67
CA ILE A 38 2.72 -2.44 7.65
C ILE A 38 1.24 -2.62 7.39
N THR A 39 0.43 -2.33 8.38
CA THR A 39 -1.02 -2.38 8.26
C THR A 39 -1.59 -0.99 8.01
N TYR A 40 -2.37 -0.83 6.95
CA TYR A 40 -3.12 0.39 6.68
C TYR A 40 -4.48 0.38 7.38
N ARG A 41 -4.88 1.56 7.89
CA ARG A 41 -6.19 1.75 8.51
C ARG A 41 -7.33 1.61 7.51
N ASP A 42 -8.53 1.45 8.02
CA ASP A 42 -9.74 1.52 7.22
C ASP A 42 -10.24 2.97 7.13
N GLY A 43 -11.12 3.25 6.18
CA GLY A 43 -11.78 4.54 6.04
C GLY A 43 -12.78 4.81 7.17
N ASN A 44 -13.23 6.04 7.27
CA ASN A 44 -14.17 6.49 8.30
C ASN A 44 -15.57 5.91 8.05
N ARG A 45 -16.09 5.17 9.02
CA ARG A 45 -17.43 4.54 8.95
C ARG A 45 -18.56 5.44 9.47
N SER A 46 -18.24 6.55 10.14
CA SER A 46 -19.25 7.41 10.77
C SER A 46 -19.67 8.58 9.87
N LYS A 47 -18.70 9.23 9.23
CA LYS A 47 -18.91 10.43 8.42
C LYS A 47 -17.89 10.55 7.29
N PHE A 48 -18.22 11.34 6.28
CA PHE A 48 -17.27 11.80 5.29
C PHE A 48 -16.17 12.64 5.96
N ALA A 49 -14.93 12.39 5.58
CA ALA A 49 -13.77 13.15 6.00
C ALA A 49 -12.79 13.30 4.83
N GLY A 50 -12.05 14.39 4.82
CA GLY A 50 -11.04 14.64 3.83
C GLY A 50 -9.93 15.52 4.40
N LYS A 51 -8.74 15.37 3.83
CA LYS A 51 -7.57 16.18 4.15
C LYS A 51 -6.81 16.48 2.88
N VAL A 52 -6.45 17.73 2.70
CA VAL A 52 -5.56 18.18 1.63
C VAL A 52 -4.33 18.81 2.28
N SER A 53 -3.18 18.48 1.76
CA SER A 53 -1.89 19.03 2.20
C SER A 53 -1.08 19.39 0.98
N ALA A 54 -0.40 20.52 1.04
CA ALA A 54 0.51 20.97 -0.01
C ALA A 54 1.80 21.51 0.61
N SER A 55 2.90 21.26 -0.05
CA SER A 55 4.22 21.79 0.24
C SER A 55 4.92 22.15 -1.07
N PRO A 56 6.06 22.83 -1.05
CA PRO A 56 6.83 23.04 -2.28
C PRO A 56 7.25 21.74 -2.98
N PHE A 57 7.25 20.60 -2.30
CA PHE A 57 7.70 19.32 -2.84
C PHE A 57 6.57 18.51 -3.44
N MET A 58 5.38 18.55 -2.82
CA MET A 58 4.25 17.72 -3.22
C MET A 58 2.91 18.28 -2.76
N ALA A 59 1.86 17.90 -3.46
CA ALA A 59 0.47 18.01 -3.02
C ALA A 59 -0.09 16.62 -2.76
N LYS A 60 -0.94 16.47 -1.74
CA LYS A 60 -1.66 15.23 -1.44
C LYS A 60 -3.08 15.50 -0.98
N ALA A 61 -3.94 14.54 -1.24
CA ALA A 61 -5.31 14.53 -0.77
C ALA A 61 -5.67 13.13 -0.26
N VAL A 62 -6.42 13.10 0.82
CA VAL A 62 -7.06 11.88 1.37
C VAL A 62 -8.54 12.16 1.50
N ILE A 63 -9.38 11.29 0.98
CA ILE A 63 -10.82 11.32 1.17
C ILE A 63 -11.31 9.97 1.65
N GLU A 64 -12.22 9.99 2.60
CA GLU A 64 -12.76 8.77 3.19
C GLU A 64 -14.20 8.98 3.66
N GLY A 65 -14.93 7.89 3.76
CA GLY A 65 -16.31 7.98 4.22
C GLY A 65 -17.00 6.63 4.35
N PRO A 66 -18.23 6.67 4.88
CA PRO A 66 -19.04 5.49 5.09
C PRO A 66 -19.57 4.90 3.78
N LEU A 67 -19.72 3.58 3.75
CA LEU A 67 -20.39 2.81 2.71
C LEU A 67 -21.51 1.95 3.32
N GLY A 68 -22.65 1.91 2.65
CA GLY A 68 -23.78 1.09 3.05
C GLY A 68 -24.63 1.71 4.18
N LYS A 69 -25.47 0.87 4.77
CA LYS A 69 -26.42 1.31 5.82
C LYS A 69 -25.72 1.43 7.17
N LYS A 70 -26.15 2.39 7.98
CA LYS A 70 -25.71 2.50 9.37
C LYS A 70 -26.42 1.47 10.24
N GLY A 71 -25.64 0.80 11.06
CA GLY A 71 -26.15 -0.10 12.10
C GLY A 71 -26.71 0.64 13.31
N LYS A 72 -27.10 -0.11 14.34
CA LYS A 72 -27.58 0.43 15.61
C LYS A 72 -26.51 1.19 16.39
N ASP A 73 -25.26 0.91 16.12
CA ASP A 73 -24.06 1.58 16.64
C ASP A 73 -23.77 2.94 15.97
N GLY A 74 -24.57 3.33 14.98
CA GLY A 74 -24.38 4.56 14.20
C GLY A 74 -23.27 4.49 13.15
N LEU A 75 -22.61 3.35 13.01
CA LEU A 75 -21.54 3.13 12.03
C LEU A 75 -22.09 2.45 10.77
N ALA A 76 -21.56 2.83 9.62
CA ALA A 76 -21.88 2.15 8.37
C ALA A 76 -21.29 0.73 8.32
N SER A 77 -21.91 -0.15 7.54
CA SER A 77 -21.42 -1.50 7.32
C SER A 77 -20.06 -1.56 6.60
N GLY A 78 -19.70 -0.50 5.89
CA GLY A 78 -18.42 -0.39 5.22
C GLY A 78 -17.86 1.03 5.22
N SER A 79 -16.68 1.16 4.63
CA SER A 79 -15.99 2.43 4.40
C SER A 79 -15.17 2.39 3.12
N TYR A 80 -14.94 3.56 2.58
CA TYR A 80 -13.96 3.77 1.52
C TYR A 80 -12.88 4.74 1.97
N MET A 81 -11.73 4.62 1.36
CA MET A 81 -10.59 5.52 1.51
C MET A 81 -9.87 5.62 0.18
N LEU A 82 -9.64 6.84 -0.29
CA LEU A 82 -8.89 7.14 -1.50
C LEU A 82 -7.83 8.17 -1.15
N THR A 83 -6.64 8.01 -1.69
CA THR A 83 -5.55 8.96 -1.53
C THR A 83 -4.81 9.14 -2.84
N GLY A 84 -4.40 10.37 -3.08
CA GLY A 84 -3.53 10.74 -4.18
C GLY A 84 -2.42 11.66 -3.68
N LYS A 85 -1.23 11.45 -4.19
CA LYS A 85 -0.05 12.27 -3.92
C LYS A 85 0.68 12.52 -5.23
N HIS A 86 1.05 13.78 -5.48
CA HIS A 86 1.73 14.19 -6.71
C HIS A 86 2.87 15.15 -6.39
N SER A 87 3.98 14.95 -7.08
CA SER A 87 5.14 15.84 -7.01
C SER A 87 4.84 17.22 -7.61
N LEU A 88 5.31 18.26 -6.98
CA LEU A 88 5.30 19.62 -7.53
C LEU A 88 6.71 20.10 -7.91
N LEU A 89 7.71 19.23 -7.82
CA LEU A 89 9.12 19.58 -7.99
C LEU A 89 9.44 20.15 -9.37
N ASP A 90 8.81 19.67 -10.43
CA ASP A 90 8.99 20.20 -11.79
C ASP A 90 8.67 21.69 -11.89
N TYR A 91 7.71 22.19 -11.09
CA TYR A 91 7.28 23.58 -11.10
C TYR A 91 8.00 24.40 -10.04
N THR A 92 8.00 23.89 -8.82
CA THR A 92 8.45 24.65 -7.65
C THR A 92 9.96 24.76 -7.57
N SER A 93 10.70 23.73 -7.99
CA SER A 93 12.16 23.76 -7.93
C SER A 93 12.78 24.78 -8.91
N LYS A 94 12.18 24.97 -10.08
CA LYS A 94 12.59 26.02 -11.03
C LYS A 94 12.48 27.42 -10.44
N SER A 95 11.43 27.64 -9.66
CA SER A 95 11.20 28.97 -9.04
C SER A 95 12.00 29.16 -7.74
N LEU A 96 12.09 28.10 -6.90
CA LEU A 96 12.72 28.18 -5.58
C LEU A 96 14.25 28.00 -5.63
N TYR A 97 14.74 27.27 -6.64
CA TYR A 97 16.16 26.92 -6.79
C TYR A 97 16.64 27.13 -8.23
N PRO A 98 16.64 28.39 -8.72
CA PRO A 98 16.91 28.69 -10.13
C PRO A 98 18.34 28.36 -10.61
N THR A 99 19.23 28.02 -9.69
CA THR A 99 20.61 27.63 -10.00
C THR A 99 20.81 26.11 -10.10
N ILE A 100 19.80 25.31 -9.74
CA ILE A 100 19.89 23.86 -9.83
C ILE A 100 19.61 23.42 -11.27
N ASN A 101 20.46 22.52 -11.78
CA ASN A 101 20.32 21.91 -13.11
C ASN A 101 20.16 22.97 -14.22
N ASP A 102 21.02 24.02 -14.17
CA ASP A 102 21.03 25.13 -15.13
C ASP A 102 19.66 25.83 -15.31
N GLY A 103 18.88 25.90 -14.22
CA GLY A 103 17.54 26.47 -14.21
C GLY A 103 16.40 25.54 -14.62
N ASN A 104 16.71 24.29 -14.97
CA ASN A 104 15.71 23.28 -15.35
C ASN A 104 14.98 22.65 -14.16
N GLY A 105 15.44 22.95 -12.93
CA GLY A 105 14.85 22.42 -11.70
C GLY A 105 15.29 21.00 -11.36
N LEU A 106 14.66 20.43 -10.34
CA LEU A 106 14.95 19.07 -9.91
C LEU A 106 14.29 18.05 -10.86
N PRO A 107 15.02 17.05 -11.31
CA PRO A 107 14.57 16.12 -12.36
C PRO A 107 13.68 15.00 -11.81
N PHE A 108 12.96 15.22 -10.72
CA PHE A 108 12.17 14.18 -10.03
C PHE A 108 10.69 14.46 -10.13
N ASN A 109 9.93 13.50 -10.58
CA ASN A 109 8.48 13.54 -10.58
C ASN A 109 7.91 12.23 -10.04
N PHE A 110 6.80 12.29 -9.32
CA PHE A 110 6.09 11.10 -8.87
C PHE A 110 4.60 11.34 -8.73
N THR A 111 3.83 10.27 -8.91
CA THR A 111 2.39 10.23 -8.65
C THR A 111 2.04 8.91 -7.97
N ASP A 112 1.43 9.00 -6.80
CA ASP A 112 0.95 7.84 -6.05
C ASP A 112 -0.56 7.93 -5.86
N LEU A 113 -1.22 6.84 -6.16
CA LEU A 113 -2.66 6.63 -5.94
C LEU A 113 -2.86 5.37 -5.10
N TYR A 114 -3.77 5.43 -4.15
CA TYR A 114 -4.20 4.29 -3.37
C TYR A 114 -5.68 4.36 -3.07
N GLY A 115 -6.36 3.23 -3.15
CA GLY A 115 -7.76 3.09 -2.79
C GLY A 115 -8.02 1.83 -1.98
N LYS A 116 -8.95 1.92 -1.01
CA LYS A 116 -9.38 0.80 -0.19
C LYS A 116 -10.87 0.87 0.10
N LEU A 117 -11.53 -0.24 -0.09
CA LEU A 117 -12.91 -0.49 0.33
C LEU A 117 -12.90 -1.52 1.43
N THR A 118 -13.64 -1.28 2.51
CA THR A 118 -13.72 -2.21 3.64
C THR A 118 -15.18 -2.46 3.97
N PHE A 119 -15.55 -3.72 4.14
CA PHE A 119 -16.87 -4.17 4.56
C PHE A 119 -16.74 -4.95 5.85
N ASN A 120 -17.55 -4.60 6.83
CA ASN A 120 -17.57 -5.22 8.15
C ASN A 120 -18.85 -6.03 8.30
N GLY A 121 -18.71 -7.29 8.63
CA GLY A 121 -19.79 -8.21 8.97
C GLY A 121 -19.99 -8.31 10.47
N GLU A 122 -20.90 -9.19 10.85
CA GLU A 122 -21.15 -9.54 12.25
C GLU A 122 -19.96 -10.25 12.88
N GLY A 123 -19.88 -10.20 14.22
CA GLY A 123 -18.86 -10.93 14.98
C GLY A 123 -17.40 -10.48 14.78
N GLY A 124 -17.17 -9.36 14.06
CA GLY A 124 -15.82 -8.90 13.76
C GLY A 124 -15.26 -9.39 12.41
N SER A 125 -16.05 -10.10 11.63
CA SER A 125 -15.70 -10.47 10.25
C SER A 125 -15.50 -9.23 9.39
N LYS A 126 -14.53 -9.27 8.49
CA LYS A 126 -14.16 -8.12 7.65
C LYS A 126 -13.61 -8.57 6.29
N VAL A 127 -13.97 -7.84 5.24
CA VAL A 127 -13.40 -7.99 3.90
C VAL A 127 -12.91 -6.63 3.43
N SER A 128 -11.72 -6.57 2.87
CA SER A 128 -11.15 -5.35 2.30
C SER A 128 -10.62 -5.62 0.90
N VAL A 129 -10.93 -4.73 -0.03
CA VAL A 129 -10.36 -4.70 -1.38
C VAL A 129 -9.54 -3.43 -1.50
N PHE A 130 -8.34 -3.52 -2.06
CA PHE A 130 -7.47 -2.36 -2.25
C PHE A 130 -6.76 -2.40 -3.59
N GLY A 131 -6.32 -1.24 -4.04
CA GLY A 131 -5.48 -1.09 -5.21
C GLY A 131 -4.56 0.11 -5.08
N PHE A 132 -3.44 0.06 -5.78
CA PHE A 132 -2.47 1.15 -5.81
C PHE A 132 -1.83 1.29 -7.19
N SER A 133 -1.35 2.50 -7.46
CA SER A 133 -0.53 2.82 -8.62
C SER A 133 0.50 3.88 -8.21
N ASN A 134 1.76 3.57 -8.39
CA ASN A 134 2.88 4.45 -8.11
C ASN A 134 3.66 4.64 -9.41
N GLN A 135 3.92 5.88 -9.77
CA GLN A 135 4.68 6.26 -10.95
C GLN A 135 5.77 7.23 -10.53
N ASP A 136 7.01 6.90 -10.83
CA ASP A 136 8.18 7.74 -10.58
C ASP A 136 8.91 7.97 -11.88
N SER A 137 9.40 9.18 -12.09
CA SER A 137 10.32 9.50 -13.18
C SER A 137 11.47 10.36 -12.70
N VAL A 138 12.61 10.14 -13.30
CA VAL A 138 13.82 10.93 -13.09
C VAL A 138 14.44 11.21 -14.43
N ASN A 139 14.46 12.48 -14.80
CA ASN A 139 14.90 12.94 -16.12
C ASN A 139 16.20 13.74 -15.99
N TYR A 140 17.33 13.10 -16.23
CA TYR A 140 18.63 13.75 -16.31
C TYR A 140 19.01 14.03 -17.76
N ASN A 141 19.90 15.02 -17.99
CA ASN A 141 20.39 15.33 -19.34
C ASN A 141 21.06 14.13 -20.05
N VAL A 142 21.49 13.13 -19.29
CA VAL A 142 22.23 11.96 -19.78
C VAL A 142 21.40 10.67 -19.80
N ALA A 143 20.33 10.63 -19.03
CA ALA A 143 19.48 9.42 -18.92
C ALA A 143 18.11 9.75 -18.29
N ASP A 144 17.09 9.06 -18.78
CA ASP A 144 15.76 9.03 -18.20
C ASP A 144 15.51 7.67 -17.53
N LEU A 145 14.85 7.72 -16.38
CA LEU A 145 14.55 6.53 -15.61
C LEU A 145 13.12 6.61 -15.08
N ASP A 146 12.29 5.69 -15.54
CA ASP A 146 10.87 5.59 -15.16
C ASP A 146 10.61 4.32 -14.38
N TRP A 147 9.80 4.41 -13.33
CA TRP A 147 9.32 3.27 -12.57
C TRP A 147 7.81 3.34 -12.45
N ASN A 148 7.18 2.22 -12.75
CA ASN A 148 5.76 2.04 -12.58
C ASN A 148 5.52 0.83 -11.70
N ALA A 149 4.80 1.00 -10.60
CA ALA A 149 4.35 -0.08 -9.75
C ALA A 149 2.85 0.01 -9.59
N SER A 150 2.16 -1.08 -9.83
CA SER A 150 0.72 -1.16 -9.63
C SER A 150 0.33 -2.51 -9.06
N GLY A 151 -0.74 -2.54 -8.32
CA GLY A 151 -1.22 -3.78 -7.75
C GLY A 151 -2.52 -3.59 -6.99
N GLY A 152 -2.99 -4.68 -6.46
CA GLY A 152 -4.18 -4.70 -5.65
C GLY A 152 -4.46 -6.07 -5.09
N GLY A 153 -5.47 -6.15 -4.26
CA GLY A 153 -5.81 -7.40 -3.65
C GLY A 153 -7.06 -7.34 -2.78
N LEU A 154 -7.33 -8.48 -2.22
CA LEU A 154 -8.41 -8.73 -1.27
C LEU A 154 -7.82 -9.35 -0.02
N ASN A 155 -8.17 -8.76 1.13
CA ASN A 155 -7.86 -9.31 2.43
C ASN A 155 -9.17 -9.56 3.18
N PHE A 156 -9.28 -10.70 3.84
CA PHE A 156 -10.44 -10.99 4.65
C PHE A 156 -10.08 -11.58 6.01
N THR A 157 -10.97 -11.35 6.93
CA THR A 157 -10.97 -11.92 8.27
C THR A 157 -12.38 -12.46 8.52
N LEU A 158 -12.49 -13.73 8.88
CA LEU A 158 -13.76 -14.35 9.24
C LEU A 158 -13.70 -14.80 10.69
N VAL A 159 -14.73 -14.42 11.44
CA VAL A 159 -14.94 -14.77 12.85
C VAL A 159 -16.31 -15.45 12.95
N PRO A 160 -16.39 -16.78 12.73
CA PRO A 160 -17.65 -17.51 12.84
C PRO A 160 -18.17 -17.46 14.28
N SER A 161 -19.45 -17.14 14.46
CA SER A 161 -20.06 -17.04 15.79
C SER A 161 -20.24 -18.40 16.51
N SER A 162 -20.19 -19.49 15.75
CA SER A 162 -20.45 -20.84 16.24
C SER A 162 -19.20 -21.72 16.44
N SER A 163 -18.03 -21.20 16.15
CA SER A 163 -16.78 -21.97 16.20
C SER A 163 -15.65 -21.15 16.81
N PRO A 164 -14.78 -21.75 17.63
CA PRO A 164 -13.62 -21.07 18.20
C PRO A 164 -12.46 -20.99 17.19
N ILE A 165 -12.78 -20.55 15.97
CA ILE A 165 -11.82 -20.44 14.88
C ILE A 165 -11.79 -19.01 14.36
N PHE A 166 -10.59 -18.55 14.02
CA PHE A 166 -10.35 -17.28 13.37
C PHE A 166 -9.65 -17.55 12.03
N ILE A 167 -10.19 -17.03 10.96
CA ILE A 167 -9.67 -17.28 9.61
C ILE A 167 -9.26 -15.95 9.00
N ARG A 168 -8.02 -15.87 8.55
CA ARG A 168 -7.52 -14.76 7.73
C ARG A 168 -7.10 -15.30 6.38
N GLY A 169 -7.28 -14.49 5.35
CA GLY A 169 -6.77 -14.81 4.02
C GLY A 169 -6.54 -13.56 3.20
N HIS A 170 -5.73 -13.75 2.18
CA HIS A 170 -5.43 -12.70 1.21
C HIS A 170 -5.22 -13.27 -0.19
N VAL A 171 -5.51 -12.45 -1.19
CA VAL A 171 -5.19 -12.68 -2.59
C VAL A 171 -4.69 -11.36 -3.15
N ASN A 172 -3.43 -11.29 -3.53
CA ASN A 172 -2.78 -10.07 -3.97
C ASN A 172 -2.07 -10.29 -5.31
N GLY A 173 -1.99 -9.23 -6.11
CA GLY A 173 -1.20 -9.21 -7.32
C GLY A 173 -0.55 -7.86 -7.53
N SER A 174 0.64 -7.85 -8.10
CA SER A 174 1.36 -6.62 -8.42
C SER A 174 2.23 -6.77 -9.66
N ASN A 175 2.44 -5.64 -10.32
CA ASN A 175 3.40 -5.49 -11.40
C ASN A 175 4.36 -4.35 -11.06
N TYR A 176 5.61 -4.55 -11.41
CA TYR A 176 6.66 -3.55 -11.33
C TYR A 176 7.37 -3.48 -12.67
N GLU A 177 7.51 -2.28 -13.22
CA GLU A 177 8.14 -2.04 -14.51
C GLU A 177 9.13 -0.87 -14.38
N THR A 178 10.31 -1.04 -14.95
CA THR A 178 11.35 -0.01 -15.01
C THR A 178 11.76 0.17 -16.45
N THR A 179 11.80 1.43 -16.89
CA THR A 179 12.35 1.83 -18.17
C THR A 179 13.57 2.70 -17.93
N PHE A 180 14.67 2.36 -18.57
CA PHE A 180 15.90 3.14 -18.51
C PHE A 180 16.34 3.51 -19.93
N LEU A 181 16.46 4.80 -20.20
CA LEU A 181 16.84 5.36 -21.49
C LEU A 181 18.09 6.23 -21.31
N GLU A 182 19.21 5.82 -21.85
CA GLU A 182 20.42 6.65 -21.96
C GLU A 182 20.42 7.41 -23.28
N THR A 183 20.94 8.62 -23.28
CA THR A 183 21.04 9.44 -24.50
C THR A 183 21.83 8.70 -25.59
N GLY A 184 21.19 8.49 -26.72
CA GLY A 184 21.81 7.79 -27.86
C GLY A 184 21.82 6.25 -27.77
N GLN A 185 21.10 5.68 -26.81
CA GLN A 185 20.94 4.23 -26.65
C GLN A 185 19.47 3.83 -26.82
N GLU A 186 19.24 2.53 -27.07
CA GLU A 186 17.90 1.96 -27.05
C GLU A 186 17.38 1.82 -25.62
N PRO A 187 16.05 2.01 -25.37
CA PRO A 187 15.46 1.84 -24.07
C PRO A 187 15.64 0.41 -23.54
N ARG A 188 15.98 0.29 -22.27
CA ARG A 188 16.07 -0.97 -21.54
C ARG A 188 14.86 -1.11 -20.62
N TYR A 189 14.20 -2.25 -20.67
CA TYR A 189 12.99 -2.56 -19.91
C TYR A 189 13.24 -3.69 -18.93
N SER A 190 12.69 -3.56 -17.75
CA SER A 190 12.60 -4.67 -16.79
C SER A 190 11.19 -4.69 -16.23
N LYS A 191 10.57 -5.87 -16.23
CA LYS A 191 9.23 -6.07 -15.70
C LYS A 191 9.20 -7.29 -14.81
N ILE A 192 8.56 -7.16 -13.65
CA ILE A 192 8.33 -8.24 -12.70
C ILE A 192 6.87 -8.17 -12.29
N GLY A 193 6.14 -9.26 -12.55
CA GLY A 193 4.80 -9.48 -12.03
C GLY A 193 4.83 -10.50 -10.90
N GLY A 194 3.91 -10.39 -9.96
CA GLY A 194 3.80 -11.35 -8.89
C GLY A 194 2.38 -11.49 -8.38
N PHE A 195 2.09 -12.66 -7.83
CA PHE A 195 0.86 -12.91 -7.08
C PHE A 195 1.19 -13.60 -5.76
N ASP A 196 0.32 -13.40 -4.79
CA ASP A 196 0.41 -13.99 -3.47
C ASP A 196 -0.99 -14.33 -2.96
N LEU A 197 -1.16 -15.56 -2.48
CA LEU A 197 -2.38 -16.08 -1.92
C LEU A 197 -2.05 -16.80 -0.61
N GLY A 198 -2.72 -16.43 0.46
CA GLY A 198 -2.51 -17.05 1.75
C GLY A 198 -3.79 -17.24 2.56
N PHE A 199 -3.77 -18.24 3.42
CA PHE A 199 -4.79 -18.53 4.40
C PHE A 199 -4.15 -18.92 5.72
N ASP A 200 -4.60 -18.28 6.79
CA ASP A 200 -4.20 -18.54 8.17
C ASP A 200 -5.42 -18.92 9.01
N PHE A 201 -5.28 -19.94 9.80
CA PHE A 201 -6.29 -20.44 10.70
C PHE A 201 -5.76 -20.44 12.13
N THR A 202 -6.50 -19.81 13.04
CA THR A 202 -6.22 -19.83 14.47
C THR A 202 -7.35 -20.54 15.19
N PHE A 203 -7.04 -21.60 15.88
CA PHE A 203 -7.95 -22.34 16.74
C PHE A 203 -7.71 -21.97 18.20
N PHE A 204 -8.77 -21.54 18.88
CA PHE A 204 -8.74 -21.25 20.32
C PHE A 204 -9.22 -22.48 21.09
N GLN A 205 -8.38 -23.00 21.97
CA GLN A 205 -8.70 -24.13 22.84
C GLN A 205 -9.13 -23.64 24.23
N LYS A 206 -9.84 -24.51 24.98
CA LYS A 206 -10.42 -24.18 26.29
C LYS A 206 -9.39 -23.77 27.36
N ASN A 207 -8.11 -24.06 27.20
CA ASN A 207 -7.03 -23.81 28.17
C ASN A 207 -6.15 -22.62 27.77
N GLU A 208 -6.69 -21.61 27.12
CA GLU A 208 -5.92 -20.45 26.61
C GLU A 208 -4.82 -20.83 25.60
N SER A 209 -4.82 -22.07 25.13
CA SER A 209 -3.90 -22.50 24.09
C SER A 209 -4.46 -22.19 22.72
N GLU A 210 -3.58 -21.80 21.80
CA GLU A 210 -3.92 -21.55 20.39
C GLU A 210 -3.09 -22.46 19.47
N LEU A 211 -3.77 -22.94 18.44
CA LEU A 211 -3.13 -23.64 17.33
C LEU A 211 -3.23 -22.79 16.07
N ASN A 212 -2.09 -22.39 15.56
CA ASN A 212 -1.98 -21.62 14.34
C ASN A 212 -1.43 -22.50 13.22
N TYR A 213 -2.10 -22.53 12.07
CA TYR A 213 -1.61 -23.16 10.85
C TYR A 213 -2.10 -22.39 9.63
N GLY A 214 -1.39 -22.49 8.55
CA GLY A 214 -1.74 -21.82 7.31
C GLY A 214 -0.91 -22.30 6.14
N PHE A 215 -1.21 -21.74 4.98
CA PHE A 215 -0.40 -21.93 3.79
C PHE A 215 -0.34 -20.62 3.00
N ASN A 216 0.76 -20.47 2.27
CA ASN A 216 0.96 -19.35 1.34
C ASN A 216 1.47 -19.91 0.01
N LEU A 217 0.94 -19.37 -1.08
CA LEU A 217 1.35 -19.65 -2.45
C LEU A 217 1.69 -18.33 -3.12
N SER A 218 2.94 -18.17 -3.52
CA SER A 218 3.39 -17.00 -4.27
C SER A 218 4.07 -17.42 -5.57
N GLY A 219 3.95 -16.59 -6.60
CA GLY A 219 4.59 -16.80 -7.88
C GLY A 219 5.03 -15.47 -8.49
N PHE A 220 6.07 -15.55 -9.31
CA PHE A 220 6.64 -14.40 -10.03
C PHE A 220 6.82 -14.76 -11.51
N ASN A 221 6.69 -13.76 -12.37
CA ASN A 221 6.91 -13.85 -13.81
C ASN A 221 7.75 -12.66 -14.31
#